data_640cb7f4ed5d24472c3e90dad3d768b2
#
_entry.id   640cb7f4ed5d24472c3e90dad3d768b2
#
_cell.length_a   1.000
_cell.length_b   1.000
_cell.length_c   1.000
_cell.angle_alpha   90.00
_cell.angle_beta   90.00
_cell.angle_gamma   90.00
#
_symmetry.space_group_name_H-M   'P 1'
#
loop_
_entity.id
_entity.type
_entity.pdbx_description
1 polymer ?
#
loop_
_entity_poly.entity_id
_entity_poly.type
_entity_poly.pdbx_seq_one_letter_code
_entity_poly.pdbx_strand_id
1 'polypeptide(L)'
;YIAYCAEQDIIVGSNGRFRPADHVTIRELAKMLLVILGEDASRYVGADWAQNVDEDAFTKGIYAGVSDSYDSAATRDTACLLIYNAMLCPKIADAALEGEQRYVLDSLMNPMSYLEIRFGLTRYTATLTGNECADLTSAGNPLPAGTSKLAGHKAFDISTDLSLLGRNVDIYVKDG
;
A
#
# COMPACT_ATOMS: atom_id res chain seq x y z
N TYR A 1 -19.12 10.66 8.37
CA TYR A 1 -18.19 9.65 7.82
C TYR A 1 -18.92 8.45 7.22
N ILE A 2 -19.88 7.80 7.95
CA ILE A 2 -20.60 6.60 7.48
C ILE A 2 -21.31 6.85 6.15
N ALA A 3 -22.09 7.95 6.03
CA ALA A 3 -22.80 8.31 4.80
C ALA A 3 -21.83 8.46 3.62
N TYR A 4 -20.70 9.15 3.83
CA TYR A 4 -19.67 9.30 2.80
C TYR A 4 -19.10 7.95 2.34
N CYS A 5 -18.74 7.07 3.28
CA CYS A 5 -18.23 5.75 2.92
C CYS A 5 -19.29 4.89 2.21
N ALA A 6 -20.56 5.06 2.54
CA ALA A 6 -21.65 4.38 1.86
C ALA A 6 -21.91 4.92 0.44
N GLU A 7 -21.80 6.25 0.24
CA GLU A 7 -21.89 6.88 -1.08
C GLU A 7 -20.73 6.49 -2.02
N GLN A 8 -19.61 6.09 -1.46
CA GLN A 8 -18.43 5.62 -2.19
C GLN A 8 -18.36 4.08 -2.29
N ASP A 9 -19.42 3.35 -1.94
CA ASP A 9 -19.49 1.89 -1.90
C ASP A 9 -18.39 1.20 -1.07
N ILE A 10 -17.65 1.95 -0.26
CA ILE A 10 -16.60 1.43 0.64
C ILE A 10 -17.23 0.51 1.69
N ILE A 11 -18.35 0.95 2.28
CA ILE A 11 -19.15 0.16 3.20
C ILE A 11 -20.55 -0.07 2.64
N VAL A 12 -20.97 -1.31 2.66
CA VAL A 12 -22.33 -1.70 2.27
C VAL A 12 -22.95 -2.44 3.44
N GLY A 13 -24.08 -1.93 3.95
CA GLY A 13 -24.79 -2.58 5.03
C GLY A 13 -25.30 -3.98 4.62
N SER A 14 -25.64 -4.79 5.59
CA SER A 14 -26.30 -6.07 5.36
C SER A 14 -27.80 -5.89 5.47
N ASN A 15 -28.56 -6.36 4.45
CA ASN A 15 -30.03 -6.23 4.38
C ASN A 15 -30.53 -4.78 4.60
N GLY A 16 -29.83 -3.80 4.00
CA GLY A 16 -30.19 -2.39 4.10
C GLY A 16 -29.96 -1.77 5.48
N ARG A 17 -29.19 -2.42 6.35
CA ARG A 17 -28.88 -1.93 7.70
C ARG A 17 -27.36 -1.87 7.91
N PHE A 18 -26.90 -0.76 8.47
CA PHE A 18 -25.56 -0.63 9.02
C PHE A 18 -25.57 -1.08 10.49
N ARG A 19 -24.58 -1.87 10.88
CA ARG A 19 -24.45 -2.47 12.23
C ARG A 19 -23.17 -1.99 12.91
N PRO A 20 -23.17 -0.80 13.50
CA PRO A 20 -21.95 -0.14 14.01
C PRO A 20 -21.30 -0.84 15.23
N ALA A 21 -22.04 -1.72 15.89
CA ALA A 21 -21.57 -2.47 17.05
C ALA A 21 -20.92 -3.83 16.69
N ASP A 22 -21.06 -4.28 15.45
CA ASP A 22 -20.47 -5.54 15.01
C ASP A 22 -18.97 -5.36 14.72
N HIS A 23 -18.21 -6.40 15.01
CA HIS A 23 -16.79 -6.42 14.63
C HIS A 23 -16.65 -6.54 13.12
N VAL A 24 -15.73 -5.77 12.56
CA VAL A 24 -15.33 -5.88 11.15
C VAL A 24 -14.39 -7.08 11.02
N THR A 25 -14.67 -7.98 10.10
CA THR A 25 -13.77 -9.09 9.80
C THR A 25 -12.57 -8.64 8.95
N ILE A 26 -11.51 -9.45 8.92
CA ILE A 26 -10.32 -9.19 8.09
C ILE A 26 -10.73 -9.08 6.62
N ARG A 27 -11.62 -9.97 6.13
CA ARG A 27 -12.12 -9.93 4.75
C ARG A 27 -12.95 -8.69 4.45
N GLU A 28 -13.84 -8.28 5.36
CA GLU A 28 -14.62 -7.05 5.19
C GLU A 28 -13.73 -5.81 5.13
N LEU A 29 -12.69 -5.75 5.97
CA LEU A 29 -11.70 -4.67 5.89
C LEU A 29 -10.91 -4.70 4.58
N ALA A 30 -10.49 -5.87 4.11
CA ALA A 30 -9.82 -6.02 2.82
C ALA A 30 -10.72 -5.54 1.66
N LYS A 31 -12.02 -5.88 1.68
CA LYS A 31 -13.01 -5.34 0.71
C LYS A 31 -13.00 -3.82 0.70
N MET A 32 -13.07 -3.18 1.87
CA MET A 32 -13.06 -1.72 1.98
C MET A 32 -11.80 -1.12 1.34
N LEU A 33 -10.65 -1.72 1.61
CA LEU A 33 -9.37 -1.28 1.07
C LEU A 33 -9.27 -1.45 -0.45
N LEU A 34 -9.78 -2.55 -1.00
CA LEU A 34 -9.86 -2.77 -2.45
C LEU A 34 -10.68 -1.69 -3.15
N VAL A 35 -11.84 -1.34 -2.60
CA VAL A 35 -12.68 -0.26 -3.15
C VAL A 35 -11.97 1.09 -3.05
N ILE A 36 -11.27 1.40 -1.94
CA ILE A 36 -10.46 2.61 -1.80
C ILE A 36 -9.34 2.67 -2.85
N LEU A 37 -8.76 1.53 -3.22
CA LEU A 37 -7.76 1.44 -4.28
C LEU A 37 -8.35 1.63 -5.68
N GLY A 38 -9.69 1.60 -5.82
CA GLY A 38 -10.43 1.82 -7.06
C GLY A 38 -10.91 0.54 -7.74
N GLU A 39 -10.92 -0.59 -7.04
CA GLU A 39 -11.58 -1.79 -7.56
C GLU A 39 -13.09 -1.59 -7.61
N ASP A 40 -13.73 -2.20 -8.60
CA ASP A 40 -15.18 -2.13 -8.78
C ASP A 40 -15.90 -2.84 -7.63
N ALA A 41 -16.62 -2.08 -6.81
CA ALA A 41 -17.36 -2.58 -5.66
C ALA A 41 -18.41 -3.63 -6.06
N SER A 42 -18.92 -3.62 -7.31
CA SER A 42 -19.89 -4.58 -7.81
C SER A 42 -19.36 -6.01 -7.86
N ARG A 43 -18.04 -6.19 -7.93
CA ARG A 43 -17.37 -7.50 -7.86
C ARG A 43 -17.50 -8.16 -6.48
N TYR A 44 -17.71 -7.37 -5.44
CA TYR A 44 -17.71 -7.80 -4.03
C TYR A 44 -19.12 -7.86 -3.44
N VAL A 45 -20.11 -8.26 -4.25
CA VAL A 45 -21.50 -8.48 -3.84
C VAL A 45 -21.99 -9.87 -4.30
N GLY A 46 -23.11 -10.34 -3.74
CA GLY A 46 -23.68 -11.63 -4.11
C GLY A 46 -23.02 -12.83 -3.43
N ALA A 47 -23.18 -14.03 -3.99
CA ALA A 47 -22.71 -15.28 -3.36
C ALA A 47 -21.18 -15.41 -3.34
N ASP A 48 -20.49 -14.90 -4.36
CA ASP A 48 -19.07 -15.09 -4.58
C ASP A 48 -18.22 -13.94 -4.02
N TRP A 49 -18.82 -12.97 -3.30
CA TRP A 49 -18.14 -11.77 -2.82
C TRP A 49 -16.87 -12.08 -2.02
N ALA A 50 -16.93 -13.09 -1.15
CA ALA A 50 -15.84 -13.47 -0.27
C ALA A 50 -14.65 -14.02 -1.07
N GLN A 51 -14.92 -14.88 -2.04
CA GLN A 51 -13.90 -15.43 -2.92
C GLN A 51 -13.22 -14.34 -3.77
N ASN A 52 -14.02 -13.43 -4.33
CA ASN A 52 -13.49 -12.32 -5.15
C ASN A 52 -12.63 -11.37 -4.32
N VAL A 53 -13.01 -11.07 -3.07
CA VAL A 53 -12.19 -10.27 -2.15
C VAL A 53 -10.88 -10.98 -1.85
N ASP A 54 -10.92 -12.27 -1.51
CA ASP A 54 -9.72 -13.02 -1.14
C ASP A 54 -8.74 -13.12 -2.31
N GLU A 55 -9.24 -13.37 -3.53
CA GLU A 55 -8.42 -13.44 -4.75
C GLU A 55 -7.72 -12.11 -5.04
N ASP A 56 -8.46 -11.00 -5.05
CA ASP A 56 -7.92 -9.68 -5.35
C ASP A 56 -6.99 -9.18 -4.23
N ALA A 57 -7.35 -9.38 -2.96
CA ALA A 57 -6.52 -8.98 -1.83
C ALA A 57 -5.22 -9.80 -1.74
N PHE A 58 -5.26 -11.09 -2.05
CA PHE A 58 -4.07 -11.92 -2.13
C PHE A 58 -3.15 -11.49 -3.28
N THR A 59 -3.72 -11.29 -4.47
CA THR A 59 -2.97 -10.89 -5.66
C THR A 59 -2.27 -9.54 -5.47
N LYS A 60 -2.92 -8.59 -4.79
CA LYS A 60 -2.35 -7.27 -4.47
C LYS A 60 -1.40 -7.28 -3.28
N GLY A 61 -1.32 -8.38 -2.53
CA GLY A 61 -0.50 -8.47 -1.34
C GLY A 61 -1.09 -7.78 -0.10
N ILE A 62 -2.38 -7.43 -0.10
CA ILE A 62 -3.05 -6.81 1.06
C ILE A 62 -3.00 -7.76 2.28
N TYR A 63 -3.08 -9.07 2.05
CA TYR A 63 -2.99 -10.09 3.09
C TYR A 63 -1.55 -10.48 3.48
N ALA A 64 -0.53 -9.83 2.94
CA ALA A 64 0.85 -10.16 3.28
C ALA A 64 1.10 -10.06 4.80
N GLY A 65 1.62 -11.14 5.40
CA GLY A 65 1.90 -11.22 6.84
C GLY A 65 0.69 -11.51 7.73
N VAL A 66 -0.51 -11.67 7.17
CA VAL A 66 -1.70 -12.07 7.92
C VAL A 66 -1.71 -13.59 8.08
N SER A 67 -1.81 -14.07 9.33
CA SER A 67 -1.87 -15.49 9.68
C SER A 67 -3.25 -15.96 10.15
N ASP A 68 -4.12 -15.02 10.50
CA ASP A 68 -5.45 -15.31 11.02
C ASP A 68 -6.43 -15.70 9.90
N SER A 69 -7.51 -16.39 10.26
CA SER A 69 -8.63 -16.62 9.35
C SER A 69 -9.25 -15.29 8.91
N TYR A 70 -9.52 -15.12 7.63
CA TYR A 70 -10.11 -13.88 7.10
C TYR A 70 -11.54 -13.61 7.57
N ASP A 71 -12.24 -14.62 8.11
CA ASP A 71 -13.54 -14.49 8.77
C ASP A 71 -13.44 -14.04 10.23
N SER A 72 -12.23 -14.00 10.80
CA SER A 72 -12.02 -13.50 12.15
C SER A 72 -12.17 -11.99 12.22
N ALA A 73 -12.55 -11.49 13.40
CA ALA A 73 -12.56 -10.05 13.67
C ALA A 73 -11.14 -9.47 13.51
N ALA A 74 -11.02 -8.38 12.76
CA ALA A 74 -9.75 -7.69 12.61
C ALA A 74 -9.32 -7.08 13.93
N THR A 75 -8.14 -7.45 14.41
CA THR A 75 -7.48 -6.77 15.52
C THR A 75 -6.93 -5.42 15.05
N ARG A 76 -6.54 -4.55 15.99
CA ARG A 76 -5.87 -3.29 15.62
C ARG A 76 -4.58 -3.54 14.85
N ASP A 77 -3.79 -4.51 15.26
CA ASP A 77 -2.53 -4.87 14.61
C ASP A 77 -2.77 -5.38 13.19
N THR A 78 -3.73 -6.30 13.02
CA THR A 78 -4.11 -6.80 11.70
C THR A 78 -4.67 -5.68 10.81
N ALA A 79 -5.49 -4.80 11.37
CA ALA A 79 -6.03 -3.66 10.62
C ALA A 79 -4.93 -2.69 10.16
N CYS A 80 -3.97 -2.37 11.04
CA CYS A 80 -2.81 -1.54 10.68
C CYS A 80 -1.96 -2.20 9.58
N LEU A 81 -1.76 -3.52 9.67
CA LEU A 81 -1.01 -4.28 8.66
C LEU A 81 -1.71 -4.24 7.29
N LEU A 82 -3.02 -4.50 7.25
CA LEU A 82 -3.79 -4.45 5.99
C LEU A 82 -3.76 -3.03 5.38
N ILE A 83 -3.96 -2.00 6.20
CA ILE A 83 -3.91 -0.60 5.73
C ILE A 83 -2.51 -0.29 5.18
N TYR A 84 -1.44 -0.66 5.89
CA TYR A 84 -0.07 -0.46 5.43
C TYR A 84 0.16 -1.15 4.09
N ASN A 85 -0.21 -2.43 3.96
CA ASN A 85 -0.07 -3.16 2.70
C ASN A 85 -0.85 -2.50 1.57
N ALA A 86 -2.10 -2.09 1.82
CA ALA A 86 -2.93 -1.42 0.83
C ALA A 86 -2.36 -0.06 0.39
N MET A 87 -1.73 0.70 1.30
CA MET A 87 -1.10 1.98 0.95
C MET A 87 0.05 1.81 -0.05
N LEU A 88 0.72 0.66 -0.05
CA LEU A 88 1.79 0.34 -0.99
C LEU A 88 1.27 -0.23 -2.33
N CYS A 89 -0.01 -0.58 -2.42
CA CYS A 89 -0.60 -1.08 -3.65
C CYS A 89 -0.78 0.02 -4.70
N PRO A 90 -0.67 -0.33 -6.00
CA PRO A 90 -1.01 0.57 -7.09
C PRO A 90 -2.45 1.04 -7.02
N LYS A 91 -2.67 2.36 -7.14
CA LYS A 91 -4.02 2.96 -7.23
C LYS A 91 -4.57 2.76 -8.65
N ILE A 92 -5.81 2.29 -8.74
CA ILE A 92 -6.54 2.20 -10.00
C ILE A 92 -7.03 3.59 -10.41
N ALA A 93 -6.94 3.91 -11.68
CA ALA A 93 -7.45 5.17 -12.21
C ALA A 93 -8.99 5.22 -12.16
N ASP A 94 -9.55 6.36 -11.76
CA ASP A 94 -11.00 6.54 -11.57
C ASP A 94 -11.80 6.48 -12.90
N ALA A 95 -11.13 6.64 -14.04
CA ALA A 95 -11.69 6.39 -15.36
C ALA A 95 -10.95 5.21 -15.96
N ALA A 96 -11.52 4.02 -15.85
CA ALA A 96 -11.17 2.92 -16.71
C ALA A 96 -11.64 3.30 -18.12
N LEU A 97 -10.80 4.02 -18.86
CA LEU A 97 -10.91 4.11 -20.30
C LEU A 97 -10.84 2.66 -20.79
N GLU A 98 -11.89 2.22 -21.45
CA GLU A 98 -11.95 0.88 -22.01
C GLU A 98 -10.64 0.57 -22.72
N GLY A 99 -9.84 -0.29 -22.14
CA GLY A 99 -8.80 -1.04 -22.83
C GLY A 99 -7.37 -0.93 -22.37
N GLU A 100 -6.83 0.12 -21.76
CA GLU A 100 -5.35 0.21 -21.73
C GLU A 100 -4.67 0.72 -20.47
N GLN A 101 -5.30 1.50 -19.59
CA GLN A 101 -4.59 2.02 -18.43
C GLN A 101 -5.34 1.77 -17.12
N ARG A 102 -5.03 0.63 -16.49
CA ARG A 102 -5.68 0.24 -15.23
C ARG A 102 -5.22 1.08 -14.02
N TYR A 103 -3.97 1.56 -14.03
CA TYR A 103 -3.34 2.21 -12.88
C TYR A 103 -3.01 3.67 -13.14
N VAL A 104 -2.96 4.47 -12.07
CA VAL A 104 -2.35 5.80 -12.12
C VAL A 104 -0.85 5.62 -12.29
N LEU A 105 -0.27 6.30 -13.27
CA LEU A 105 1.15 6.16 -13.63
C LEU A 105 1.93 7.43 -13.31
N ASP A 106 3.21 7.28 -12.99
CA ASP A 106 4.17 8.37 -12.91
C ASP A 106 4.64 8.84 -14.31
N SER A 107 5.54 9.81 -14.36
CA SER A 107 6.11 10.33 -15.61
C SER A 107 6.97 9.30 -16.39
N LEU A 108 7.36 8.22 -15.74
CA LEU A 108 8.13 7.11 -16.32
C LEU A 108 7.26 5.90 -16.66
N MET A 109 5.93 6.05 -16.58
CA MET A 109 4.95 5.00 -16.84
C MET A 109 4.97 3.85 -15.82
N ASN A 110 5.44 4.08 -14.59
CA ASN A 110 5.34 3.11 -13.51
C ASN A 110 4.04 3.30 -12.72
N PRO A 111 3.37 2.22 -12.29
CA PRO A 111 2.20 2.31 -11.43
C PRO A 111 2.54 3.00 -10.09
N MET A 112 1.79 4.05 -9.76
CA MET A 112 1.93 4.78 -8.50
C MET A 112 1.12 4.09 -7.40
N SER A 113 1.71 3.95 -6.22
CA SER A 113 1.00 3.47 -5.04
C SER A 113 0.01 4.51 -4.51
N TYR A 114 -0.97 4.05 -3.73
CA TYR A 114 -1.89 4.96 -3.04
C TYR A 114 -1.11 5.94 -2.12
N LEU A 115 -0.04 5.47 -1.48
CA LEU A 115 0.85 6.28 -0.64
C LEU A 115 1.46 7.46 -1.41
N GLU A 116 2.02 7.20 -2.59
CA GLU A 116 2.63 8.23 -3.43
C GLU A 116 1.62 9.29 -3.84
N ILE A 117 0.45 8.87 -4.32
CA ILE A 117 -0.61 9.78 -4.79
C ILE A 117 -1.17 10.61 -3.63
N ARG A 118 -1.50 9.95 -2.50
CA ARG A 118 -2.20 10.60 -1.38
C ARG A 118 -1.35 11.63 -0.65
N PHE A 119 -0.04 11.40 -0.58
CA PHE A 119 0.89 12.25 0.17
C PHE A 119 1.83 13.06 -0.71
N GLY A 120 1.75 12.93 -2.04
CA GLY A 120 2.63 13.62 -2.97
C GLY A 120 4.09 13.20 -2.79
N LEU A 121 4.33 11.90 -2.77
CA LEU A 121 5.65 11.32 -2.56
C LEU A 121 6.23 10.84 -3.88
N THR A 122 7.56 10.93 -4.00
CA THR A 122 8.32 10.28 -5.06
C THR A 122 9.03 9.05 -4.48
N ARG A 123 8.82 7.89 -5.10
CA ARG A 123 9.47 6.64 -4.70
C ARG A 123 10.78 6.45 -5.47
N TYR A 124 11.82 6.11 -4.75
CA TYR A 124 13.12 5.71 -5.28
C TYR A 124 13.40 4.28 -4.86
N THR A 125 13.54 3.38 -5.82
CA THR A 125 13.78 1.94 -5.59
C THR A 125 15.16 1.58 -6.13
N ALA A 126 16.10 1.28 -5.24
CA ALA A 126 17.42 0.80 -5.63
C ALA A 126 18.16 0.15 -4.44
N THR A 127 19.34 -0.41 -4.70
CA THR A 127 20.18 -0.96 -3.64
C THR A 127 20.70 0.16 -2.74
N LEU A 128 20.55 0.00 -1.42
CA LEU A 128 21.17 0.89 -0.43
C LEU A 128 22.69 0.63 -0.44
N THR A 129 23.46 1.60 -0.91
CA THR A 129 24.93 1.47 -1.07
C THR A 129 25.72 2.14 0.04
N GLY A 130 25.13 3.07 0.78
CA GLY A 130 25.80 3.75 1.86
C GLY A 130 24.83 4.33 2.88
N ASN A 131 25.30 4.43 4.13
CA ASN A 131 24.66 5.12 5.23
C ASN A 131 25.70 5.72 6.19
N GLU A 132 25.25 6.25 7.32
CA GLU A 132 26.13 6.83 8.34
C GLU A 132 27.08 5.84 9.02
N CYS A 133 26.91 4.53 8.80
CA CYS A 133 27.77 3.50 9.35
C CYS A 133 28.84 3.04 8.37
N ALA A 134 28.51 2.95 7.07
CA ALA A 134 29.40 2.49 6.02
C ALA A 134 28.93 2.89 4.62
N ASP A 135 29.85 2.94 3.64
CA ASP A 135 29.55 3.11 2.22
C ASP A 135 30.29 2.05 1.40
N LEU A 136 29.54 1.20 0.71
CA LEU A 136 30.07 0.13 -0.13
C LEU A 136 30.79 0.66 -1.38
N THR A 137 30.56 1.92 -1.76
CA THR A 137 31.10 2.54 -2.98
C THR A 137 32.33 3.41 -2.74
N SER A 138 32.65 3.72 -1.47
CA SER A 138 33.74 4.64 -1.13
C SER A 138 34.75 4.06 -0.12
N ALA A 139 35.27 2.87 -0.40
CA ALA A 139 36.25 2.16 0.43
C ALA A 139 35.79 1.99 1.91
N GLY A 140 34.49 1.91 2.15
CA GLY A 140 33.91 1.72 3.47
C GLY A 140 33.79 2.99 4.32
N ASN A 141 34.16 4.16 3.82
CA ASN A 141 34.00 5.40 4.56
C ASN A 141 32.50 5.74 4.71
N PRO A 142 32.00 5.94 5.95
CA PRO A 142 30.61 6.25 6.17
C PRO A 142 30.21 7.59 5.57
N LEU A 143 28.92 7.74 5.29
CA LEU A 143 28.31 9.01 4.91
C LEU A 143 28.14 9.92 6.14
N PRO A 144 27.84 11.21 5.94
CA PRO A 144 27.46 12.09 7.04
C PRO A 144 26.31 11.51 7.86
N ALA A 145 26.28 11.82 9.16
CA ALA A 145 25.20 11.40 10.05
C ALA A 145 23.82 11.81 9.50
N GLY A 146 22.85 10.92 9.60
CA GLY A 146 21.51 11.16 9.13
C GLY A 146 21.34 11.04 7.62
N THR A 147 22.32 10.52 6.88
CA THR A 147 22.22 10.38 5.42
C THR A 147 22.33 8.93 4.95
N SER A 148 21.65 8.63 3.84
CA SER A 148 21.72 7.35 3.16
C SER A 148 21.78 7.53 1.65
N LYS A 149 22.38 6.57 0.94
CA LYS A 149 22.59 6.62 -0.51
C LYS A 149 22.10 5.37 -1.20
N LEU A 150 21.34 5.55 -2.24
CA LEU A 150 20.95 4.50 -3.16
C LEU A 150 21.88 4.47 -4.38
N ALA A 151 22.03 3.29 -4.98
CA ALA A 151 22.77 3.12 -6.22
C ALA A 151 22.19 4.03 -7.32
N GLY A 152 23.05 4.82 -7.96
CA GLY A 152 22.64 5.75 -9.03
C GLY A 152 21.96 7.04 -8.57
N HIS A 153 21.78 7.27 -7.28
CA HIS A 153 21.12 8.46 -6.74
C HIS A 153 22.05 9.31 -5.87
N LYS A 154 21.63 10.56 -5.61
CA LYS A 154 22.22 11.41 -4.58
C LYS A 154 21.95 10.83 -3.19
N ALA A 155 22.68 11.30 -2.18
CA ALA A 155 22.34 10.99 -0.81
C ALA A 155 20.99 11.63 -0.42
N PHE A 156 20.26 10.93 0.41
CA PHE A 156 18.98 11.36 1.00
C PHE A 156 19.19 11.68 2.48
N ASP A 157 18.51 12.69 3.00
CA ASP A 157 18.54 13.08 4.42
C ASP A 157 17.66 12.14 5.25
N ILE A 158 18.09 10.88 5.35
CA ILE A 158 17.41 9.83 6.11
C ILE A 158 18.45 8.86 6.69
N SER A 159 18.31 8.54 7.98
CA SER A 159 19.07 7.45 8.60
C SER A 159 18.49 6.09 8.23
N THR A 160 19.34 5.12 7.97
CA THR A 160 18.93 3.74 7.72
C THR A 160 19.75 2.79 8.60
N ASP A 161 19.11 1.66 8.97
CA ASP A 161 19.79 0.61 9.71
C ASP A 161 20.89 -0.06 8.86
N LEU A 162 21.99 -0.43 9.50
CA LEU A 162 23.10 -1.10 8.85
C LEU A 162 22.69 -2.43 8.17
N SER A 163 21.71 -3.13 8.72
CA SER A 163 21.18 -4.38 8.15
C SER A 163 20.53 -4.23 6.77
N LEU A 164 20.19 -3.01 6.39
CA LEU A 164 19.62 -2.69 5.07
C LEU A 164 20.71 -2.47 4.01
N LEU A 165 21.97 -2.30 4.42
CA LEU A 165 23.08 -2.06 3.48
C LEU A 165 23.23 -3.24 2.53
N GLY A 166 23.29 -2.96 1.23
CA GLY A 166 23.35 -3.98 0.17
C GLY A 166 21.99 -4.57 -0.20
N ARG A 167 20.91 -4.18 0.47
CA ARG A 167 19.54 -4.62 0.11
C ARG A 167 18.88 -3.64 -0.85
N ASN A 168 17.94 -4.16 -1.65
CA ASN A 168 17.06 -3.32 -2.44
C ASN A 168 15.97 -2.76 -1.50
N VAL A 169 15.82 -1.44 -1.49
CA VAL A 169 14.91 -0.71 -0.60
C VAL A 169 14.13 0.34 -1.35
N ASP A 170 12.98 0.72 -0.81
CA ASP A 170 12.20 1.87 -1.27
C ASP A 170 12.40 3.05 -0.32
N ILE A 171 12.76 4.20 -0.88
CA ILE A 171 12.78 5.48 -0.17
C ILE A 171 11.67 6.37 -0.75
N TYR A 172 10.80 6.87 0.11
CA TYR A 172 9.73 7.80 -0.24
C TYR A 172 10.12 9.20 0.19
N VAL A 173 10.20 10.12 -0.76
CA VAL A 173 10.58 11.51 -0.52
C VAL A 173 9.40 12.42 -0.85
N LYS A 174 9.12 13.36 0.04
CA LYS A 174 8.17 14.43 -0.24
C LYS A 174 8.94 15.57 -0.90
N ASP A 175 8.58 15.87 -2.14
CA ASP A 175 9.09 17.05 -2.83
C ASP A 175 8.55 18.29 -2.12
N GLY A 176 9.47 19.15 -1.65
CA GLY A 176 9.20 20.35 -0.87
C GLY A 176 8.62 21.49 -1.69
#